data_3791f970a5fb32325d4bbc132d1dbb5b
#
_entry.id   3791f970a5fb32325d4bbc132d1dbb5b
#
_cell.length_a   1.000
_cell.length_b   1.000
_cell.length_c   1.000
_cell.angle_alpha   90.00
_cell.angle_beta   90.00
_cell.angle_gamma   90.00
#
_symmetry.space_group_name_H-M   'P 1'
#
loop_
_entity.id
_entity.type
_entity.pdbx_description
1 polymer ?
#
loop_
_entity_poly.entity_id
_entity_poly.type
_entity_poly.pdbx_seq_one_letter_code
_entity_poly.pdbx_strand_id
1 'polypeptide(L)'
;SIRVDVARPGGHARLSRAVLFVGWLMSRLRLNVVEPLHDDGADSWVASARAGRRRIDIEIRPVEVEFSGAVRAAGSVVRAELEAHHADSDTHVNVTRQADHLLATAIWNGASVSRRASRLEAFEEAPYLAESLDRTGHDRLFTQALEKAVALIGDSARW
;
A
#
# COMPACT_ATOMS: atom_id res chain seq x y z
N SER A 1 -9.82 5.41 6.65
CA SER A 1 -9.56 5.07 5.24
C SER A 1 -8.11 4.61 5.04
N ILE A 2 -7.85 3.89 3.95
CA ILE A 2 -6.51 3.54 3.44
C ILE A 2 -6.46 3.99 1.98
N ARG A 3 -5.51 4.84 1.61
CA ARG A 3 -5.29 5.28 0.24
C ARG A 3 -3.86 4.99 -0.18
N VAL A 4 -3.70 4.44 -1.38
CA VAL A 4 -2.39 4.09 -1.94
C VAL A 4 -2.27 4.66 -3.34
N ASP A 5 -1.28 5.53 -3.54
CA ASP A 5 -0.96 6.08 -4.85
C ASP A 5 0.15 5.23 -5.50
N VAL A 6 -0.05 4.87 -6.75
CA VAL A 6 0.87 4.05 -7.54
C VAL A 6 1.33 4.75 -8.80
N ALA A 7 2.59 4.60 -9.12
CA ALA A 7 3.17 5.18 -10.33
C ALA A 7 2.56 4.57 -11.59
N ARG A 8 2.05 5.43 -12.50
CA ARG A 8 1.51 5.08 -13.81
C ARG A 8 2.26 5.81 -14.92
N PRO A 9 3.43 5.37 -15.30
CA PRO A 9 4.13 5.98 -16.43
C PRO A 9 3.46 5.60 -17.76
N GLY A 10 3.15 6.58 -18.58
CA GLY A 10 2.65 6.35 -19.93
C GLY A 10 1.27 5.68 -20.01
N GLY A 11 0.43 5.85 -19.00
CA GLY A 11 -0.98 5.47 -19.04
C GLY A 11 -1.32 4.04 -18.59
N HIS A 12 -0.33 3.18 -18.30
CA HIS A 12 -0.59 1.81 -17.85
C HIS A 12 -0.29 1.65 -16.34
N ALA A 13 -1.32 1.40 -15.55
CA ALA A 13 -1.17 1.07 -14.14
C ALA A 13 -0.90 -0.43 -13.97
N ARG A 14 0.10 -0.79 -13.14
CA ARG A 14 0.31 -2.16 -12.65
C ARG A 14 -0.04 -2.21 -11.18
N LEU A 15 -1.17 -2.82 -10.84
CA LEU A 15 -1.71 -2.80 -9.48
C LEU A 15 -1.12 -3.87 -8.55
N SER A 16 -0.46 -4.89 -9.08
CA SER A 16 -0.01 -6.06 -8.31
C SER A 16 0.79 -5.71 -7.05
N ARG A 17 1.71 -4.74 -7.14
CA ARG A 17 2.50 -4.28 -5.99
C ARG A 17 1.64 -3.55 -4.95
N ALA A 18 0.72 -2.71 -5.41
CA ALA A 18 -0.20 -1.99 -4.52
C ALA A 18 -1.15 -2.95 -3.82
N VAL A 19 -1.72 -3.90 -4.54
CA VAL A 19 -2.61 -4.93 -4.00
C VAL A 19 -1.88 -5.76 -2.94
N LEU A 20 -0.65 -6.19 -3.20
CA LEU A 20 0.16 -6.91 -2.22
C LEU A 20 0.50 -6.05 -0.99
N PHE A 21 0.82 -4.77 -1.21
CA PHE A 21 1.07 -3.82 -0.11
C PHE A 21 -0.18 -3.59 0.75
N VAL A 22 -1.34 -3.39 0.11
CA VAL A 22 -2.63 -3.29 0.83
C VAL A 22 -2.94 -4.60 1.56
N GLY A 23 -2.71 -5.75 0.94
CA GLY A 23 -2.84 -7.07 1.57
C GLY A 23 -1.97 -7.20 2.83
N TRP A 24 -0.72 -6.71 2.77
CA TRP A 24 0.15 -6.64 3.92
C TRP A 24 -0.42 -5.73 5.02
N LEU A 25 -0.86 -4.52 4.70
CA LEU A 25 -1.52 -3.63 5.66
C LEU A 25 -2.74 -4.30 6.29
N MET A 26 -3.60 -4.91 5.48
CA MET A 26 -4.78 -5.63 5.96
C MET A 26 -4.42 -6.76 6.92
N SER A 27 -3.36 -7.51 6.64
CA SER A 27 -2.90 -8.57 7.54
C SER A 27 -2.44 -8.01 8.88
N ARG A 28 -1.70 -6.88 8.88
CA ARG A 28 -1.20 -6.23 10.09
C ARG A 28 -2.32 -5.58 10.92
N LEU A 29 -3.30 -4.99 10.25
CA LEU A 29 -4.45 -4.33 10.88
C LEU A 29 -5.61 -5.30 11.15
N ARG A 30 -5.48 -6.59 10.81
CA ARG A 30 -6.48 -7.65 10.98
C ARG A 30 -7.80 -7.31 10.30
N LEU A 31 -7.72 -6.77 9.09
CA LEU A 31 -8.88 -6.42 8.29
C LEU A 31 -9.40 -7.63 7.50
N ASN A 32 -10.72 -7.66 7.30
CA ASN A 32 -11.38 -8.62 6.42
C ASN A 32 -12.11 -7.88 5.31
N VAL A 33 -12.00 -8.37 4.09
CA VAL A 33 -12.67 -7.80 2.91
C VAL A 33 -14.18 -7.88 3.09
N VAL A 34 -14.88 -6.82 2.76
CA VAL A 34 -16.34 -6.72 2.69
C VAL A 34 -16.77 -6.60 1.23
N GLU A 35 -16.12 -5.72 0.49
CA GLU A 35 -16.29 -5.54 -0.95
C GLU A 35 -14.93 -5.66 -1.63
N PRO A 36 -14.77 -6.56 -2.60
CA PRO A 36 -13.54 -6.70 -3.37
C PRO A 36 -13.22 -5.43 -4.17
N LEU A 37 -11.98 -5.36 -4.61
CA LEU A 37 -11.47 -4.27 -5.42
C LEU A 37 -12.19 -4.22 -6.77
N HIS A 38 -12.70 -3.06 -7.12
CA HIS A 38 -13.36 -2.78 -8.39
C HIS A 38 -13.03 -1.37 -8.87
N ASP A 39 -13.15 -1.16 -10.18
CA ASP A 39 -12.98 0.14 -10.79
C ASP A 39 -14.16 1.05 -10.40
N ASP A 40 -13.87 2.26 -9.93
CA ASP A 40 -14.89 3.24 -9.54
C ASP A 40 -15.34 4.14 -10.71
N GLY A 41 -14.76 3.94 -11.90
CA GLY A 41 -15.01 4.77 -13.09
C GLY A 41 -14.34 6.15 -13.07
N ALA A 42 -13.56 6.47 -12.02
CA ALA A 42 -12.82 7.72 -11.88
C ALA A 42 -11.30 7.52 -11.95
N ASP A 43 -10.85 6.47 -12.65
CA ASP A 43 -9.45 6.08 -12.79
C ASP A 43 -8.81 5.69 -11.44
N SER A 44 -9.63 5.12 -10.54
CA SER A 44 -9.17 4.52 -9.30
C SER A 44 -9.86 3.18 -9.02
N TRP A 45 -9.28 2.40 -8.13
CA TRP A 45 -9.84 1.13 -7.68
C TRP A 45 -10.19 1.24 -6.21
N VAL A 46 -11.42 0.88 -5.91
CA VAL A 46 -11.96 0.98 -4.55
C VAL A 46 -12.37 -0.39 -4.02
N ALA A 47 -12.21 -0.57 -2.73
CA ALA A 47 -12.64 -1.74 -2.00
C ALA A 47 -13.10 -1.32 -0.60
N SER A 48 -13.74 -2.22 0.12
CA SER A 48 -13.98 -2.00 1.53
C SER A 48 -13.60 -3.21 2.37
N ALA A 49 -13.13 -2.93 3.57
CA ALA A 49 -12.78 -3.92 4.58
C ALA A 49 -13.40 -3.56 5.93
N ARG A 50 -13.31 -4.47 6.89
CA ARG A 50 -13.75 -4.20 8.26
C ARG A 50 -12.76 -4.71 9.30
N ALA A 51 -12.67 -3.96 10.41
CA ALA A 51 -12.06 -4.37 11.66
C ALA A 51 -13.15 -4.44 12.74
N GLY A 52 -13.60 -5.65 13.08
CA GLY A 52 -14.77 -5.82 13.96
C GLY A 52 -16.03 -5.18 13.33
N ARG A 53 -16.55 -4.12 13.95
CA ARG A 53 -17.74 -3.39 13.46
C ARG A 53 -17.42 -2.16 12.58
N ARG A 54 -16.16 -1.78 12.47
CA ARG A 54 -15.74 -0.57 11.72
C ARG A 54 -15.48 -0.91 10.27
N ARG A 55 -16.13 -0.19 9.36
CA ARG A 55 -15.84 -0.22 7.92
C ARG A 55 -14.64 0.67 7.64
N ILE A 56 -13.80 0.24 6.72
CA ILE A 56 -12.60 0.92 6.27
C ILE A 56 -12.65 0.93 4.76
N ASP A 57 -12.64 2.10 4.18
CA ASP A 57 -12.58 2.27 2.73
C ASP A 57 -11.12 2.21 2.29
N ILE A 58 -10.90 1.52 1.18
CA ILE A 58 -9.59 1.29 0.56
C ILE A 58 -9.65 1.86 -0.84
N GLU A 59 -8.67 2.68 -1.21
CA GLU A 59 -8.54 3.28 -2.53
C GLU A 59 -7.12 3.09 -3.05
N ILE A 60 -6.98 2.61 -4.29
CA ILE A 60 -5.71 2.55 -5.02
C ILE A 60 -5.83 3.46 -6.22
N ARG A 61 -4.98 4.49 -6.29
CA ARG A 61 -5.00 5.49 -7.36
C ARG A 61 -3.73 5.44 -8.18
N PRO A 62 -3.83 5.28 -9.49
CA PRO A 62 -2.72 5.56 -10.39
C PRO A 62 -2.45 7.06 -10.45
N VAL A 63 -1.19 7.43 -10.30
CA VAL A 63 -0.74 8.82 -10.42
C VAL A 63 0.38 8.93 -11.42
N GLU A 64 0.31 9.95 -12.28
CA GLU A 64 1.42 10.27 -13.15
C GLU A 64 2.58 10.79 -12.33
N VAL A 65 3.74 10.18 -12.52
CA VAL A 65 4.98 10.61 -11.85
C VAL A 65 6.08 10.71 -12.88
N GLU A 66 6.85 11.78 -12.82
CA GLU A 66 8.10 11.85 -13.56
C GLU A 66 9.10 10.85 -12.98
N PHE A 67 9.69 10.03 -13.84
CA PHE A 67 10.72 9.09 -13.43
C PHE A 67 12.00 9.84 -13.05
N SER A 68 12.13 10.17 -11.79
CA SER A 68 13.40 10.57 -11.20
C SER A 68 13.89 9.42 -10.32
N GLY A 69 15.07 8.94 -10.59
CA GLY A 69 15.90 7.99 -9.83
C GLY A 69 15.26 6.97 -8.85
N ALA A 70 14.20 7.34 -8.14
CA ALA A 70 13.57 6.54 -7.09
C ALA A 70 12.32 5.76 -7.56
N VAL A 71 11.58 6.27 -8.55
CA VAL A 71 10.41 5.57 -9.12
C VAL A 71 10.84 4.92 -10.42
N ARG A 72 11.28 3.67 -10.36
CA ARG A 72 11.89 2.99 -11.50
C ARG A 72 10.93 2.10 -12.29
N ALA A 73 9.72 1.87 -11.81
CA ALA A 73 8.80 0.95 -12.47
C ALA A 73 7.33 1.34 -12.30
N ALA A 74 6.54 1.05 -13.33
CA ALA A 74 5.08 1.09 -13.24
C ALA A 74 4.57 0.24 -12.07
N GLY A 75 3.58 0.76 -11.33
CA GLY A 75 3.01 0.10 -10.17
C GLY A 75 3.82 0.24 -8.88
N SER A 76 4.93 1.01 -8.87
CA SER A 76 5.61 1.34 -7.62
C SER A 76 4.69 2.16 -6.72
N VAL A 77 4.56 1.78 -5.45
CA VAL A 77 3.86 2.60 -4.46
C VAL A 77 4.67 3.86 -4.20
N VAL A 78 4.05 5.02 -4.43
CA VAL A 78 4.69 6.33 -4.25
C VAL A 78 4.19 7.05 -3.01
N ARG A 79 2.97 6.73 -2.57
CA ARG A 79 2.37 7.29 -1.36
C ARG A 79 1.41 6.28 -0.74
N ALA A 80 1.38 6.27 0.59
CA ALA A 80 0.37 5.55 1.36
C ALA A 80 -0.16 6.47 2.47
N GLU A 81 -1.46 6.59 2.57
CA GLU A 81 -2.17 7.36 3.58
C GLU A 81 -3.10 6.46 4.36
N LEU A 82 -3.08 6.60 5.67
CA LEU A 82 -4.01 5.95 6.59
C LEU A 82 -4.67 7.02 7.45
N GLU A 83 -5.98 7.02 7.46
CA GLU A 83 -6.77 7.90 8.31
C GLU A 83 -7.65 7.08 9.24
N ALA A 84 -7.65 7.46 10.50
CA ALA A 84 -8.51 6.85 11.51
C ALA A 84 -9.17 7.94 12.34
N HIS A 85 -10.50 7.87 12.43
CA HIS A 85 -11.31 8.76 13.25
C HIS A 85 -11.87 7.96 14.42
N HIS A 86 -11.69 8.44 15.63
CA HIS A 86 -12.20 7.80 16.83
C HIS A 86 -12.70 8.84 17.81
N ALA A 87 -14.02 8.91 17.99
CA ALA A 87 -14.68 9.83 18.93
C ALA A 87 -14.09 11.25 18.91
N ASP A 88 -13.10 11.50 19.76
CA ASP A 88 -12.46 12.83 19.93
C ASP A 88 -11.03 12.85 19.38
N SER A 89 -10.63 11.88 18.56
CA SER A 89 -9.26 11.82 18.03
C SER A 89 -9.21 11.45 16.55
N ASP A 90 -8.44 12.24 15.83
CA ASP A 90 -8.10 12.02 14.42
C ASP A 90 -6.63 11.67 14.29
N THR A 91 -6.37 10.56 13.60
CA THR A 91 -5.02 10.12 13.29
C THR A 91 -4.85 10.06 11.78
N HIS A 92 -3.81 10.72 11.27
CA HIS A 92 -3.41 10.65 9.89
C HIS A 92 -1.95 10.24 9.79
N VAL A 93 -1.68 9.15 9.08
CA VAL A 93 -0.33 8.67 8.78
C VAL A 93 -0.12 8.77 7.28
N ASN A 94 0.95 9.43 6.87
CA ASN A 94 1.34 9.56 5.48
C ASN A 94 2.77 9.05 5.31
N VAL A 95 2.97 8.17 4.33
CA VAL A 95 4.29 7.71 3.90
C VAL A 95 4.44 8.06 2.44
N THR A 96 5.41 8.90 2.11
CA THR A 96 5.69 9.35 0.75
C THR A 96 7.09 8.91 0.34
N ARG A 97 7.20 8.37 -0.86
CA ARG A 97 8.49 8.07 -1.48
C ARG A 97 9.06 9.32 -2.11
N GLN A 98 10.27 9.66 -1.74
CA GLN A 98 11.07 10.72 -2.35
C GLN A 98 12.24 10.09 -3.13
N ALA A 99 13.08 10.91 -3.77
CA ALA A 99 14.14 10.41 -4.66
C ALA A 99 15.04 9.35 -4.01
N ASP A 100 15.46 9.58 -2.77
CA ASP A 100 16.45 8.76 -2.06
C ASP A 100 15.98 8.27 -0.68
N HIS A 101 14.75 8.64 -0.27
CA HIS A 101 14.23 8.25 1.03
C HIS A 101 12.70 8.10 1.07
N LEU A 102 12.22 7.41 2.10
CA LEU A 102 10.82 7.43 2.50
C LEU A 102 10.64 8.45 3.60
N LEU A 103 9.66 9.32 3.45
CA LEU A 103 9.23 10.25 4.48
C LEU A 103 7.93 9.75 5.09
N ALA A 104 7.96 9.39 6.37
CA ALA A 104 6.78 9.03 7.14
C ALA A 104 6.43 10.16 8.11
N THR A 105 5.18 10.59 8.11
CA THR A 105 4.61 11.57 9.05
C THR A 105 3.39 10.98 9.72
N ALA A 106 3.26 11.23 11.02
CA ALA A 106 2.04 10.93 11.77
C ALA A 106 1.54 12.21 12.43
N ILE A 107 0.26 12.47 12.26
CA ILE A 107 -0.46 13.62 12.81
C ILE A 107 -1.56 13.08 13.70
N TRP A 108 -1.70 13.64 14.88
CA TRP A 108 -2.77 13.35 15.82
C TRP A 108 -3.46 14.64 16.24
N ASN A 109 -4.76 14.73 16.02
CA ASN A 109 -5.58 15.92 16.29
C ASN A 109 -4.96 17.20 15.71
N GLY A 110 -4.46 17.12 14.46
CA GLY A 110 -3.82 18.23 13.78
C GLY A 110 -2.38 18.54 14.21
N ALA A 111 -1.86 17.90 15.27
CA ALA A 111 -0.49 18.06 15.70
C ALA A 111 0.43 16.99 15.13
N SER A 112 1.58 17.36 14.59
CA SER A 112 2.59 16.42 14.13
C SER A 112 3.23 15.73 15.34
N VAL A 113 3.01 14.41 15.47
CA VAL A 113 3.53 13.61 16.59
C VAL A 113 4.77 12.79 16.20
N SER A 114 4.99 12.58 14.91
CA SER A 114 6.18 11.87 14.43
C SER A 114 6.50 12.28 12.99
N ARG A 115 7.79 12.48 12.72
CA ARG A 115 8.32 12.63 11.37
C ARG A 115 9.63 11.84 11.27
N ARG A 116 9.68 10.90 10.34
CA ARG A 116 10.86 10.05 10.12
C ARG A 116 11.20 10.02 8.65
N ALA A 117 12.48 10.11 8.35
CA ALA A 117 13.03 9.86 7.03
C ALA A 117 13.90 8.59 7.10
N SER A 118 13.66 7.65 6.19
CA SER A 118 14.48 6.43 6.04
C SER A 118 15.08 6.44 4.66
N ARG A 119 16.40 6.39 4.56
CA ARG A 119 17.08 6.33 3.28
C ARG A 119 16.66 5.05 2.54
N LEU A 120 16.34 5.22 1.27
CA LEU A 120 16.14 4.09 0.37
C LEU A 120 17.52 3.64 -0.09
N GLU A 121 17.98 2.50 0.39
CA GLU A 121 19.13 1.85 -0.20
C GLU A 121 18.81 1.50 -1.64
N ALA A 122 19.82 1.57 -2.51
CA ALA A 122 19.68 1.11 -3.88
C ALA A 122 19.27 -0.37 -3.81
N PHE A 123 18.08 -0.68 -4.32
CA PHE A 123 17.58 -2.05 -4.32
C PHE A 123 18.42 -2.86 -5.33
N GLU A 124 19.35 -3.61 -4.84
CA GLU A 124 20.09 -4.61 -5.60
C GLU A 124 19.29 -5.92 -5.50
N GLU A 125 18.73 -6.37 -6.62
CA GLU A 125 17.88 -7.57 -6.66
C GLU A 125 18.67 -8.85 -6.29
N ALA A 126 19.95 -8.91 -6.67
CA ALA A 126 20.77 -10.11 -6.49
C ALA A 126 20.97 -10.55 -5.02
N PRO A 127 21.32 -9.67 -4.06
CA PRO A 127 21.41 -10.05 -2.64
C PRO A 127 20.10 -10.54 -2.05
N TYR A 128 18.98 -9.92 -2.42
CA TYR A 128 17.65 -10.33 -1.92
C TYR A 128 17.20 -11.66 -2.52
N LEU A 129 17.50 -11.93 -3.78
CA LEU A 129 17.26 -13.23 -4.38
C LEU A 129 18.10 -14.32 -3.72
N ALA A 130 19.38 -14.09 -3.47
CA ALA A 130 20.24 -15.01 -2.76
C ALA A 130 19.72 -15.29 -1.34
N GLU A 131 19.39 -14.26 -0.58
CA GLU A 131 18.82 -14.41 0.76
C GLU A 131 17.46 -15.13 0.75
N SER A 132 16.63 -14.88 -0.27
CA SER A 132 15.32 -15.54 -0.41
C SER A 132 15.46 -17.01 -0.78
N LEU A 133 16.48 -17.38 -1.56
CA LEU A 133 16.77 -18.77 -1.91
C LEU A 133 17.38 -19.56 -0.75
N ASP A 134 18.17 -18.91 0.11
CA ASP A 134 18.75 -19.52 1.31
C ASP A 134 17.72 -19.72 2.44
N ARG A 135 16.64 -18.97 2.44
CA ARG A 135 15.55 -19.13 3.42
C ARG A 135 14.64 -20.29 3.02
N THR A 136 14.95 -21.48 3.50
CA THR A 136 14.15 -22.71 3.33
C THR A 136 12.84 -22.73 4.14
N GLY A 137 12.29 -21.59 4.53
CA GLY A 137 11.08 -21.47 5.34
C GLY A 137 9.98 -20.64 4.66
N HIS A 138 8.71 -21.01 4.91
CA HIS A 138 7.58 -20.17 4.54
C HIS A 138 7.68 -18.80 5.22
N ASP A 139 7.81 -17.74 4.45
CA ASP A 139 7.64 -16.38 4.97
C ASP A 139 6.16 -16.18 5.34
N ARG A 140 5.88 -16.39 6.63
CA ARG A 140 4.53 -16.26 7.18
C ARG A 140 3.93 -14.88 6.92
N LEU A 141 4.76 -13.83 6.92
CA LEU A 141 4.28 -12.46 6.68
C LEU A 141 3.86 -12.29 5.23
N PHE A 142 4.66 -12.80 4.31
CA PHE A 142 4.33 -12.78 2.88
C PHE A 142 3.07 -13.61 2.59
N THR A 143 2.96 -14.81 3.15
CA THR A 143 1.78 -15.67 2.99
C THR A 143 0.51 -14.96 3.48
N GLN A 144 0.54 -14.36 4.67
CA GLN A 144 -0.59 -13.59 5.20
C GLN A 144 -0.94 -12.38 4.33
N ALA A 145 0.05 -11.68 3.79
CA ALA A 145 -0.16 -10.56 2.88
C ALA A 145 -0.81 -11.04 1.58
N LEU A 146 -0.32 -12.15 1.02
CA LEU A 146 -0.85 -12.74 -0.20
C LEU A 146 -2.30 -13.23 -0.05
N GLU A 147 -2.62 -13.91 1.05
CA GLU A 147 -4.00 -14.34 1.35
C GLU A 147 -4.96 -13.14 1.37
N LYS A 148 -4.57 -12.04 2.00
CA LYS A 148 -5.37 -10.81 2.02
C LYS A 148 -5.45 -10.13 0.67
N ALA A 149 -4.36 -10.14 -0.11
CA ALA A 149 -4.32 -9.61 -1.46
C ALA A 149 -5.25 -10.41 -2.40
N VAL A 150 -5.25 -11.72 -2.32
CA VAL A 150 -6.16 -12.58 -3.08
C VAL A 150 -7.62 -12.30 -2.70
N ALA A 151 -7.92 -12.21 -1.41
CA ALA A 151 -9.26 -11.85 -0.95
C ALA A 151 -9.69 -10.45 -1.42
N LEU A 152 -8.76 -9.50 -1.47
CA LEU A 152 -9.01 -8.14 -1.96
C LEU A 152 -9.35 -8.11 -3.45
N ILE A 153 -8.68 -8.96 -4.25
CA ILE A 153 -8.95 -9.10 -5.68
C ILE A 153 -10.34 -9.72 -5.92
N GLY A 154 -10.73 -10.72 -5.12
CA GLY A 154 -11.97 -11.47 -5.30
C GLY A 154 -11.96 -12.34 -6.56
N ASP A 155 -13.04 -13.07 -6.79
CA ASP A 155 -13.16 -14.01 -7.92
C ASP A 155 -13.45 -13.30 -9.26
N SER A 156 -13.73 -12.00 -9.25
CA SER A 156 -14.27 -11.24 -10.40
C SER A 156 -13.25 -10.35 -11.11
N ALA A 157 -12.00 -10.34 -10.67
CA ALA A 157 -11.01 -9.42 -11.20
C ALA A 157 -10.61 -9.78 -12.64
N ARG A 158 -11.25 -9.14 -13.59
CA ARG A 158 -10.72 -8.98 -14.95
C ARG A 158 -9.87 -7.70 -14.95
N TRP A 159 -8.57 -7.89 -14.86
CA TRP A 159 -7.57 -6.81 -14.94
C TRP A 159 -7.18 -6.52 -16.37
#